data_5961306524b47cb8736970ed27f0969e
#
_entry.id   5961306524b47cb8736970ed27f0969e
#
_cell.length_a   1.000
_cell.length_b   1.000
_cell.length_c   1.000
_cell.angle_alpha   90.00
_cell.angle_beta   90.00
_cell.angle_gamma   90.00
#
_symmetry.space_group_name_H-M   'P 1'
#
loop_
_entity.id
_entity.type
_entity.pdbx_description
1 polymer ?
#
loop_
_entity_poly.entity_id
_entity_poly.type
_entity_poly.pdbx_seq_one_letter_code
_entity_poly.pdbx_strand_id
1 'polypeptide(L)'
;MNIGVLNSGGDSPGLNAVIEGVVGAASRRGWNVVGFYDGFEGLLSEEGDERFEWLTPAACRGLRAKGGTILGTVNKGNFAIKVGVDQKGAIEPAVLEKTKATVRRLELDALIVVGGDGSQSTALLLSEIGLPVVGVPKTIDNDLGATDVTFGFYSAVSIVSESLDRLETTANAHQRMMVVEVMGRHAGWIALEGGIAGSADVILPVSYTHLRAHETELH
;
A
#
# COMPACT_ATOMS: atom_id res chain seq x y z
N MET A 1 -13.54 4.25 22.09
CA MET A 1 -12.21 4.30 21.46
C MET A 1 -12.31 5.05 20.15
N ASN A 2 -11.31 5.87 19.87
CA ASN A 2 -11.17 6.59 18.62
C ASN A 2 -9.99 6.00 17.83
N ILE A 3 -10.24 5.46 16.65
CA ILE A 3 -9.24 4.79 15.82
C ILE A 3 -8.95 5.67 14.61
N GLY A 4 -7.69 6.04 14.42
CA GLY A 4 -7.24 6.69 13.19
C GLY A 4 -7.01 5.65 12.08
N VAL A 5 -7.28 6.02 10.82
CA VAL A 5 -6.89 5.23 9.64
C VAL A 5 -6.32 6.15 8.58
N LEU A 6 -5.22 5.75 7.96
CA LEU A 6 -4.61 6.45 6.84
C LEU A 6 -4.06 5.47 5.81
N ASN A 7 -3.95 5.96 4.58
CA ASN A 7 -3.30 5.24 3.47
C ASN A 7 -2.03 6.00 3.07
N SER A 8 -0.91 5.31 2.94
CA SER A 8 0.35 5.94 2.57
C SER A 8 1.08 5.15 1.50
N GLY A 9 1.83 5.86 0.66
CA GLY A 9 2.54 5.29 -0.47
C GLY A 9 1.70 5.27 -1.74
N GLY A 10 2.08 4.46 -2.74
CA GLY A 10 1.38 4.35 -4.03
C GLY A 10 -0.03 3.79 -3.90
N ASP A 11 -0.87 4.15 -4.87
CA ASP A 11 -2.19 3.53 -5.02
C ASP A 11 -2.08 2.03 -5.27
N SER A 12 -3.06 1.28 -4.79
CA SER A 12 -3.14 -0.17 -4.94
C SER A 12 -4.58 -0.65 -4.76
N PRO A 13 -4.99 -1.72 -5.39
CA PRO A 13 -6.26 -2.36 -5.07
C PRO A 13 -6.34 -2.72 -3.59
N GLY A 14 -7.52 -2.58 -3.00
CA GLY A 14 -7.79 -2.97 -1.61
C GLY A 14 -7.77 -1.84 -0.59
N LEU A 15 -7.25 -0.64 -0.90
CA LEU A 15 -7.22 0.48 0.05
C LEU A 15 -8.61 0.83 0.60
N ASN A 16 -9.58 1.04 -0.28
CA ASN A 16 -10.96 1.32 0.10
C ASN A 16 -11.63 0.13 0.82
N ALA A 17 -11.27 -1.10 0.48
CA ALA A 17 -11.78 -2.29 1.17
C ALA A 17 -11.30 -2.37 2.62
N VAL A 18 -10.05 -1.99 2.87
CA VAL A 18 -9.51 -1.89 4.25
C VAL A 18 -10.26 -0.83 5.04
N ILE A 19 -10.48 0.37 4.46
CA ILE A 19 -11.25 1.45 5.12
C ILE A 19 -12.64 0.96 5.49
N GLU A 20 -13.39 0.37 4.56
CA GLU A 20 -14.73 -0.19 4.83
C GLU A 20 -14.70 -1.26 5.93
N GLY A 21 -13.69 -2.14 5.89
CA GLY A 21 -13.49 -3.19 6.89
C GLY A 21 -13.23 -2.64 8.29
N VAL A 22 -12.33 -1.66 8.40
CA VAL A 22 -12.00 -0.96 9.66
C VAL A 22 -13.24 -0.29 10.24
N VAL A 23 -13.93 0.53 9.43
CA VAL A 23 -15.13 1.27 9.89
C VAL A 23 -16.23 0.30 10.30
N GLY A 24 -16.47 -0.77 9.53
CA GLY A 24 -17.45 -1.79 9.88
C GLY A 24 -17.11 -2.56 11.15
N ALA A 25 -15.84 -2.90 11.37
CA ALA A 25 -15.39 -3.59 12.58
C ALA A 25 -15.44 -2.70 13.83
N ALA A 26 -15.05 -1.44 13.71
CA ALA A 26 -15.08 -0.44 14.76
C ALA A 26 -16.53 -0.14 15.20
N SER A 27 -17.42 0.08 14.24
CA SER A 27 -18.83 0.37 14.49
C SER A 27 -19.52 -0.74 15.30
N ARG A 28 -19.24 -2.02 14.99
CA ARG A 28 -19.78 -3.15 15.79
C ARG A 28 -19.30 -3.17 17.25
N ARG A 29 -18.22 -2.45 17.55
CA ARG A 29 -17.65 -2.31 18.90
C ARG A 29 -18.03 -1.01 19.58
N GLY A 30 -18.79 -0.14 18.92
CA GLY A 30 -19.11 1.21 19.41
C GLY A 30 -17.89 2.14 19.41
N TRP A 31 -16.92 1.92 18.50
CA TRP A 31 -15.75 2.75 18.35
C TRP A 31 -15.93 3.74 17.18
N ASN A 32 -15.34 4.91 17.30
CA ASN A 32 -15.30 5.90 16.24
C ASN A 32 -14.07 5.69 15.36
N VAL A 33 -14.19 6.03 14.07
CA VAL A 33 -13.06 6.01 13.14
C VAL A 33 -12.89 7.38 12.52
N VAL A 34 -11.66 7.90 12.54
CA VAL A 34 -11.26 9.10 11.82
C VAL A 34 -10.31 8.72 10.68
N GLY A 35 -10.65 9.11 9.46
CA GLY A 35 -9.83 8.95 8.28
C GLY A 35 -8.97 10.19 8.04
N PHE A 36 -7.66 10.01 7.89
CA PHE A 36 -6.73 11.09 7.59
C PHE A 36 -6.48 11.19 6.09
N TYR A 37 -6.63 12.38 5.54
CA TYR A 37 -6.37 12.67 4.13
C TYR A 37 -4.87 12.72 3.85
N ASP A 38 -4.49 12.32 2.64
CA ASP A 38 -3.12 12.39 2.14
C ASP A 38 -2.09 11.65 3.01
N GLY A 39 -2.50 10.53 3.60
CA GLY A 39 -1.64 9.68 4.41
C GLY A 39 -1.20 10.33 5.71
N PHE A 40 0.09 10.24 6.00
CA PHE A 40 0.66 10.81 7.22
C PHE A 40 0.55 12.34 7.30
N GLU A 41 0.42 13.04 6.16
CA GLU A 41 0.26 14.50 6.14
C GLU A 41 -1.02 14.96 6.86
N GLY A 42 -2.06 14.11 6.85
CA GLY A 42 -3.28 14.36 7.60
C GLY A 42 -3.08 14.44 9.12
N LEU A 43 -2.03 13.79 9.66
CA LEU A 43 -1.65 13.88 11.07
C LEU A 43 -1.07 15.26 11.46
N LEU A 44 -0.73 16.09 10.47
CA LEU A 44 -0.24 17.46 10.69
C LEU A 44 -1.37 18.50 10.70
N SER A 45 -2.63 18.05 10.77
CA SER A 45 -3.82 18.91 10.87
C SER A 45 -3.72 19.90 12.00
N GLU A 46 -4.05 21.16 11.72
CA GLU A 46 -4.16 22.24 12.69
C GLU A 46 -5.63 22.64 12.84
N GLU A 47 -5.95 23.43 13.85
CA GLU A 47 -7.30 23.97 14.02
C GLU A 47 -7.61 24.95 12.88
N GLY A 48 -8.71 24.72 12.18
CA GLY A 48 -9.09 25.49 11.00
C GLY A 48 -8.51 25.00 9.68
N ASP A 49 -7.63 23.97 9.69
CA ASP A 49 -7.15 23.24 8.51
C ASP A 49 -7.23 21.73 8.78
N GLU A 50 -8.46 21.25 8.95
CA GLU A 50 -8.72 19.83 9.22
C GLU A 50 -8.49 18.98 7.98
N ARG A 51 -7.48 18.12 8.05
CA ARG A 51 -7.14 17.16 6.99
C ARG A 51 -7.57 15.75 7.36
N PHE A 52 -8.77 15.64 7.91
CA PHE A 52 -9.38 14.38 8.33
C PHE A 52 -10.90 14.46 8.29
N GLU A 53 -11.56 13.31 8.33
CA GLU A 53 -13.01 13.22 8.52
C GLU A 53 -13.40 12.05 9.44
N TRP A 54 -14.51 12.17 10.15
CA TRP A 54 -15.09 11.08 10.91
C TRP A 54 -15.88 10.16 9.98
N LEU A 55 -15.40 8.92 9.85
CA LEU A 55 -15.97 7.96 8.94
C LEU A 55 -17.15 7.22 9.57
N THR A 56 -18.22 7.09 8.80
CA THR A 56 -19.41 6.36 9.22
C THR A 56 -19.64 5.13 8.35
N PRO A 57 -20.30 4.06 8.88
CA PRO A 57 -20.63 2.88 8.05
C PRO A 57 -21.46 3.21 6.82
N ALA A 58 -22.29 4.25 6.89
CA ALA A 58 -23.11 4.68 5.76
C ALA A 58 -22.26 5.32 4.65
N ALA A 59 -21.29 6.17 5.00
CA ALA A 59 -20.38 6.81 4.06
C ALA A 59 -19.42 5.80 3.41
N CYS A 60 -19.03 4.74 4.14
CA CYS A 60 -18.08 3.74 3.65
C CYS A 60 -18.73 2.55 2.94
N ARG A 61 -20.06 2.49 2.85
CA ARG A 61 -20.78 1.37 2.25
C ARG A 61 -20.44 1.19 0.77
N GLY A 62 -19.95 0.02 0.40
CA GLY A 62 -19.64 -0.36 -0.98
C GLY A 62 -18.28 0.14 -1.47
N LEU A 63 -17.45 0.72 -0.59
CA LEU A 63 -16.08 1.13 -0.94
C LEU A 63 -15.21 -0.03 -1.38
N ARG A 64 -15.42 -1.23 -0.84
CA ARG A 64 -14.66 -2.44 -1.21
C ARG A 64 -14.70 -2.79 -2.68
N ALA A 65 -15.73 -2.33 -3.40
CA ALA A 65 -15.88 -2.55 -4.84
C ALA A 65 -15.29 -1.40 -5.69
N LYS A 66 -14.71 -0.37 -5.05
CA LYS A 66 -14.14 0.79 -5.72
C LYS A 66 -12.62 0.79 -5.55
N GLY A 67 -11.91 0.93 -6.66
CA GLY A 67 -10.46 1.16 -6.65
C GLY A 67 -10.09 2.51 -6.03
N GLY A 68 -8.80 2.70 -5.82
CA GLY A 68 -8.27 3.92 -5.19
C GLY A 68 -8.56 3.99 -3.70
N THR A 69 -8.53 5.21 -3.18
CA THR A 69 -8.82 5.51 -1.78
C THR A 69 -9.58 6.82 -1.63
N ILE A 70 -10.63 6.82 -0.78
CA ILE A 70 -11.38 8.05 -0.46
C ILE A 70 -10.56 9.03 0.37
N LEU A 71 -9.51 8.57 1.05
CA LEU A 71 -8.65 9.39 1.89
C LEU A 71 -7.46 9.99 1.14
N GLY A 72 -7.28 9.66 -0.13
CA GLY A 72 -6.06 10.03 -0.85
C GLY A 72 -4.82 9.31 -0.32
N THR A 73 -3.69 9.54 -0.97
CA THR A 73 -2.39 8.99 -0.57
C THR A 73 -1.26 9.81 -1.16
N VAL A 74 -0.13 9.90 -0.48
CA VAL A 74 1.07 10.57 -0.98
C VAL A 74 2.30 9.71 -0.80
N ASN A 75 3.23 9.80 -1.76
CA ASN A 75 4.50 9.10 -1.75
C ASN A 75 5.65 9.94 -1.17
N LYS A 76 5.45 11.24 -1.04
CA LYS A 76 6.45 12.21 -0.59
C LYS A 76 5.77 13.17 0.37
N GLY A 77 6.51 13.65 1.37
CA GLY A 77 5.99 14.59 2.35
C GLY A 77 6.92 14.67 3.56
N ASN A 78 6.43 15.27 4.63
CA ASN A 78 7.20 15.49 5.86
C ASN A 78 7.59 14.18 6.57
N PHE A 79 6.94 13.07 6.26
CA PHE A 79 7.21 11.73 6.81
C PHE A 79 8.01 10.85 5.84
N ALA A 80 8.46 11.39 4.70
CA ALA A 80 9.26 10.62 3.75
C ALA A 80 10.64 10.31 4.34
N ILE A 81 10.82 9.08 4.82
CA ILE A 81 12.08 8.57 5.31
C ILE A 81 12.91 8.14 4.11
N LYS A 82 14.08 8.73 3.92
CA LYS A 82 15.07 8.18 2.99
C LYS A 82 15.67 6.95 3.66
N VAL A 83 15.20 5.78 3.30
CA VAL A 83 15.79 4.51 3.74
C VAL A 83 17.08 4.29 2.95
N GLY A 84 18.21 4.65 3.53
CA GLY A 84 19.53 4.14 3.13
C GLY A 84 19.78 2.85 3.89
N VAL A 85 20.53 1.92 3.30
CA VAL A 85 20.74 0.54 3.78
C VAL A 85 21.23 0.42 5.23
N ASP A 86 21.65 1.50 5.90
CA ASP A 86 22.15 1.52 7.28
C ASP A 86 21.74 2.76 8.11
N GLN A 87 20.79 3.56 7.66
CA GLN A 87 20.35 4.73 8.44
C GLN A 87 18.88 4.58 8.84
N LYS A 88 18.62 4.44 10.15
CA LYS A 88 17.29 4.69 10.72
C LYS A 88 16.94 6.15 10.37
N GLY A 89 16.06 6.33 9.40
CA GLY A 89 15.50 7.64 9.11
C GLY A 89 14.82 8.17 10.37
N ALA A 90 15.03 9.41 10.68
CA ALA A 90 14.35 10.07 11.80
C ALA A 90 13.29 11.02 11.24
N ILE A 91 12.12 11.04 11.87
CA ILE A 91 11.10 12.06 11.61
C ILE A 91 11.54 13.34 12.32
N GLU A 92 11.40 14.47 11.66
CA GLU A 92 11.75 15.76 12.24
C GLU A 92 11.00 16.01 13.56
N PRO A 93 11.66 16.48 14.64
CA PRO A 93 11.02 16.70 15.94
C PRO A 93 9.77 17.57 15.88
N ALA A 94 9.77 18.62 15.04
CA ALA A 94 8.61 19.48 14.84
C ALA A 94 7.40 18.73 14.26
N VAL A 95 7.63 17.81 13.33
CA VAL A 95 6.59 16.94 12.72
C VAL A 95 6.03 15.99 13.77
N LEU A 96 6.88 15.42 14.62
CA LEU A 96 6.47 14.53 15.71
C LEU A 96 5.60 15.28 16.75
N GLU A 97 5.97 16.49 17.13
CA GLU A 97 5.17 17.26 18.08
C GLU A 97 3.81 17.66 17.51
N LYS A 98 3.72 18.05 16.24
CA LYS A 98 2.44 18.28 15.56
C LYS A 98 1.58 17.01 15.52
N THR A 99 2.19 15.87 15.18
CA THR A 99 1.50 14.56 15.19
C THR A 99 0.93 14.25 16.57
N LYS A 100 1.73 14.41 17.64
CA LYS A 100 1.28 14.20 19.02
C LYS A 100 0.14 15.17 19.41
N ALA A 101 0.20 16.40 18.96
CA ALA A 101 -0.87 17.39 19.20
C ALA A 101 -2.19 16.94 18.56
N THR A 102 -2.16 16.48 17.30
CA THR A 102 -3.33 15.94 16.59
C THR A 102 -3.88 14.69 17.27
N VAL A 103 -3.01 13.74 17.66
CA VAL A 103 -3.38 12.52 18.39
C VAL A 103 -4.10 12.88 19.71
N ARG A 104 -3.58 13.83 20.48
CA ARG A 104 -4.20 14.27 21.73
C ARG A 104 -5.53 15.00 21.48
N ARG A 105 -5.58 15.91 20.50
CA ARG A 105 -6.78 16.67 20.15
C ARG A 105 -7.95 15.79 19.74
N LEU A 106 -7.67 14.71 19.00
CA LEU A 106 -8.66 13.76 18.53
C LEU A 106 -8.87 12.58 19.50
N GLU A 107 -8.17 12.58 20.65
CA GLU A 107 -8.19 11.49 21.62
C GLU A 107 -8.03 10.12 20.96
N LEU A 108 -7.01 9.98 20.08
CA LEU A 108 -6.78 8.74 19.36
C LEU A 108 -6.20 7.67 20.29
N ASP A 109 -6.86 6.54 20.34
CA ASP A 109 -6.39 5.36 21.08
C ASP A 109 -5.42 4.51 20.25
N ALA A 110 -5.58 4.48 18.92
CA ALA A 110 -4.70 3.76 18.02
C ALA A 110 -4.77 4.31 16.59
N LEU A 111 -3.74 4.00 15.79
CA LEU A 111 -3.65 4.35 14.38
C LEU A 111 -3.50 3.10 13.52
N ILE A 112 -4.29 2.98 12.46
CA ILE A 112 -4.15 1.96 11.43
C ILE A 112 -3.46 2.59 10.22
N VAL A 113 -2.30 2.04 9.85
CA VAL A 113 -1.49 2.52 8.73
C VAL A 113 -1.52 1.49 7.61
N VAL A 114 -2.14 1.86 6.49
CA VAL A 114 -2.21 1.03 5.28
C VAL A 114 -1.13 1.47 4.32
N GLY A 115 -0.14 0.62 4.05
CA GLY A 115 0.96 1.02 3.18
C GLY A 115 2.02 -0.05 2.95
N GLY A 116 2.97 0.28 2.07
CA GLY A 116 4.13 -0.54 1.76
C GLY A 116 5.27 -0.37 2.77
N ASP A 117 6.45 -0.87 2.43
CA ASP A 117 7.64 -0.92 3.29
C ASP A 117 7.98 0.42 3.97
N GLY A 118 8.11 1.50 3.19
CA GLY A 118 8.41 2.83 3.75
C GLY A 118 7.32 3.34 4.71
N SER A 119 6.06 3.04 4.44
CA SER A 119 4.94 3.43 5.32
C SER A 119 4.95 2.62 6.61
N GLN A 120 5.27 1.33 6.55
CA GLN A 120 5.40 0.48 7.74
C GLN A 120 6.61 0.88 8.60
N SER A 121 7.71 1.30 7.97
CA SER A 121 8.87 1.87 8.68
C SER A 121 8.51 3.16 9.43
N THR A 122 7.74 4.05 8.80
CA THR A 122 7.22 5.27 9.47
C THR A 122 6.26 4.91 10.60
N ALA A 123 5.38 3.93 10.40
CA ALA A 123 4.46 3.42 11.41
C ALA A 123 5.21 2.90 12.64
N LEU A 124 6.32 2.18 12.45
CA LEU A 124 7.19 1.70 13.52
C LEU A 124 7.74 2.86 14.36
N LEU A 125 8.27 3.92 13.72
CA LEU A 125 8.77 5.08 14.44
C LEU A 125 7.67 5.78 15.27
N LEU A 126 6.45 5.88 14.75
CA LEU A 126 5.32 6.41 15.52
C LEU A 126 4.96 5.51 16.71
N SER A 127 5.08 4.20 16.56
CA SER A 127 4.89 3.25 17.66
C SER A 127 5.96 3.41 18.75
N GLU A 128 7.23 3.61 18.36
CA GLU A 128 8.34 3.81 19.30
C GLU A 128 8.18 5.08 20.18
N ILE A 129 7.44 6.08 19.70
CA ILE A 129 7.12 7.29 20.49
C ILE A 129 5.84 7.17 21.31
N GLY A 130 5.25 5.97 21.38
CA GLY A 130 4.13 5.66 22.26
C GLY A 130 2.74 5.78 21.65
N LEU A 131 2.61 5.96 20.33
CA LEU A 131 1.33 5.85 19.64
C LEU A 131 1.07 4.39 19.27
N PRO A 132 0.00 3.74 19.77
CA PRO A 132 -0.34 2.39 19.33
C PRO A 132 -0.66 2.36 17.84
N VAL A 133 0.11 1.58 17.07
CA VAL A 133 -0.04 1.49 15.62
C VAL A 133 -0.26 0.04 15.18
N VAL A 134 -1.18 -0.15 14.24
CA VAL A 134 -1.39 -1.41 13.54
C VAL A 134 -1.08 -1.20 12.06
N GLY A 135 -0.08 -1.90 11.55
CA GLY A 135 0.28 -1.89 10.13
C GLY A 135 -0.61 -2.83 9.31
N VAL A 136 -1.09 -2.36 8.16
CA VAL A 136 -1.78 -3.18 7.16
C VAL A 136 -0.90 -3.23 5.92
N PRO A 137 -0.36 -4.42 5.56
CA PRO A 137 0.58 -4.56 4.46
C PRO A 137 -0.12 -4.35 3.11
N LYS A 138 0.22 -3.30 2.38
CA LYS A 138 -0.33 -2.96 1.08
C LYS A 138 0.80 -2.72 0.09
N THR A 139 0.90 -3.60 -0.88
CA THR A 139 1.72 -3.47 -2.10
C THR A 139 1.28 -4.52 -3.10
N ILE A 140 1.40 -4.25 -4.40
CA ILE A 140 1.16 -5.26 -5.43
C ILE A 140 2.33 -6.22 -5.59
N ASP A 141 3.52 -5.86 -5.10
CA ASP A 141 4.75 -6.63 -5.30
C ASP A 141 4.87 -7.86 -4.38
N ASN A 142 4.04 -7.96 -3.35
CA ASN A 142 4.09 -9.02 -2.31
C ASN A 142 5.48 -9.20 -1.69
N ASP A 143 6.18 -8.10 -1.45
CA ASP A 143 7.58 -8.05 -1.04
C ASP A 143 7.77 -7.62 0.43
N LEU A 144 6.70 -7.62 1.24
CA LEU A 144 6.76 -7.32 2.67
C LEU A 144 6.95 -8.60 3.49
N GLY A 145 7.91 -8.57 4.40
CA GLY A 145 8.10 -9.64 5.38
C GLY A 145 6.97 -9.76 6.40
N ALA A 146 6.91 -10.89 7.10
CA ALA A 146 5.95 -11.17 8.17
C ALA A 146 4.47 -11.19 7.74
N THR A 147 4.20 -11.31 6.45
CA THR A 147 2.86 -11.59 5.91
C THR A 147 2.96 -12.56 4.75
N ASP A 148 1.96 -13.41 4.57
CA ASP A 148 1.90 -14.32 3.43
C ASP A 148 1.48 -13.59 2.14
N VAL A 149 0.57 -12.62 2.28
CA VAL A 149 -0.01 -11.88 1.15
C VAL A 149 -0.22 -10.43 1.52
N THR A 150 0.09 -9.53 0.60
CA THR A 150 -0.19 -8.10 0.71
C THR A 150 -1.47 -7.71 0.00
N PHE A 151 -2.16 -6.69 0.52
CA PHE A 151 -3.33 -6.11 -0.16
C PHE A 151 -2.93 -5.53 -1.52
N GLY A 152 -3.61 -5.98 -2.57
CA GLY A 152 -3.36 -5.56 -3.95
C GLY A 152 -2.67 -6.61 -4.82
N PHE A 153 -1.92 -7.56 -4.25
CA PHE A 153 -1.15 -8.54 -5.00
C PHE A 153 -2.01 -9.41 -5.91
N TYR A 154 -2.98 -10.14 -5.36
CA TYR A 154 -3.83 -11.01 -6.18
C TYR A 154 -4.68 -10.27 -7.20
N SER A 155 -5.04 -9.02 -6.94
CA SER A 155 -5.71 -8.19 -7.96
C SER A 155 -4.78 -7.91 -9.15
N ALA A 156 -3.50 -7.66 -8.89
CA ALA A 156 -2.51 -7.49 -9.96
C ALA A 156 -2.29 -8.80 -10.73
N VAL A 157 -2.13 -9.94 -10.04
CA VAL A 157 -2.00 -11.26 -10.66
C VAL A 157 -3.21 -11.59 -11.55
N SER A 158 -4.43 -11.31 -11.09
CA SER A 158 -5.65 -11.53 -11.85
C SER A 158 -5.69 -10.71 -13.14
N ILE A 159 -5.27 -9.45 -13.10
CA ILE A 159 -5.20 -8.59 -14.30
C ILE A 159 -4.17 -9.10 -15.29
N VAL A 160 -3.03 -9.59 -14.82
CA VAL A 160 -2.00 -10.18 -15.68
C VAL A 160 -2.52 -11.44 -16.36
N SER A 161 -3.11 -12.36 -15.61
CA SER A 161 -3.70 -13.59 -16.15
C SER A 161 -4.76 -13.29 -17.21
N GLU A 162 -5.72 -12.41 -16.92
CA GLU A 162 -6.75 -11.99 -17.88
C GLU A 162 -6.14 -11.33 -19.15
N SER A 163 -5.06 -10.58 -18.99
CA SER A 163 -4.38 -9.96 -20.12
C SER A 163 -3.69 -10.99 -21.02
N LEU A 164 -3.07 -12.01 -20.43
CA LEU A 164 -2.47 -13.12 -21.16
C LEU A 164 -3.50 -13.93 -21.92
N ASP A 165 -4.64 -14.28 -21.30
CA ASP A 165 -5.75 -14.98 -21.94
C ASP A 165 -6.25 -14.24 -23.20
N ARG A 166 -6.33 -12.91 -23.14
CA ARG A 166 -6.74 -12.08 -24.28
C ARG A 166 -5.71 -12.04 -25.40
N LEU A 167 -4.42 -12.15 -25.08
CA LEU A 167 -3.34 -12.10 -26.06
C LEU A 167 -3.10 -13.44 -26.75
N GLU A 168 -3.38 -14.56 -26.11
CA GLU A 168 -3.10 -15.90 -26.61
C GLU A 168 -3.74 -16.14 -27.99
N THR A 169 -5.02 -15.82 -28.14
CA THR A 169 -5.75 -16.07 -29.41
C THR A 169 -5.18 -15.28 -30.58
N THR A 170 -4.74 -14.05 -30.35
CA THR A 170 -4.12 -13.24 -31.40
C THR A 170 -2.68 -13.66 -31.69
N ALA A 171 -1.93 -14.09 -30.68
CA ALA A 171 -0.60 -14.67 -30.84
C ALA A 171 -0.66 -15.91 -31.74
N ASN A 172 -1.55 -16.83 -31.45
CA ASN A 172 -1.77 -18.04 -32.22
C ASN A 172 -2.22 -17.76 -33.68
N ALA A 173 -3.19 -16.86 -33.85
CA ALA A 173 -3.73 -16.53 -35.18
C ALA A 173 -2.67 -15.90 -36.11
N HIS A 174 -1.75 -15.14 -35.56
CA HIS A 174 -0.69 -14.46 -36.31
C HIS A 174 0.70 -15.12 -36.23
N GLN A 175 0.82 -16.24 -35.50
CA GLN A 175 2.10 -16.91 -35.23
C GLN A 175 3.17 -15.93 -34.68
N ARG A 176 2.76 -15.14 -33.70
CA ARG A 176 3.59 -14.10 -33.08
C ARG A 176 3.96 -14.46 -31.64
N MET A 177 5.17 -14.11 -31.27
CA MET A 177 5.57 -14.05 -29.88
C MET A 177 5.06 -12.74 -29.28
N MET A 178 4.33 -12.83 -28.18
CA MET A 178 3.88 -11.67 -27.40
C MET A 178 4.75 -11.55 -26.15
N VAL A 179 5.24 -10.34 -25.89
CA VAL A 179 6.00 -10.02 -24.67
C VAL A 179 5.13 -9.11 -23.81
N VAL A 180 4.85 -9.55 -22.59
CA VAL A 180 4.05 -8.79 -21.62
C VAL A 180 4.94 -8.35 -20.48
N GLU A 181 5.17 -7.05 -20.37
CA GLU A 181 5.88 -6.48 -19.24
C GLU A 181 4.92 -6.23 -18.09
N VAL A 182 5.28 -6.66 -16.88
CA VAL A 182 4.52 -6.46 -15.66
C VAL A 182 5.35 -5.73 -14.62
N MET A 183 4.69 -5.08 -13.66
CA MET A 183 5.38 -4.43 -12.56
C MET A 183 6.04 -5.45 -11.63
N GLY A 184 7.09 -5.00 -10.97
CA GLY A 184 7.86 -5.72 -9.97
C GLY A 184 9.18 -4.99 -9.77
N ARG A 185 9.47 -4.52 -8.55
CA ARG A 185 10.67 -3.73 -8.28
C ARG A 185 11.85 -4.60 -7.86
N HIS A 186 11.68 -5.35 -6.78
CA HIS A 186 12.71 -6.21 -6.18
C HIS A 186 12.27 -7.67 -6.14
N ALA A 187 10.99 -7.92 -6.32
CA ALA A 187 10.38 -9.24 -6.32
C ALA A 187 9.64 -9.48 -7.65
N GLY A 188 9.77 -10.69 -8.19
CA GLY A 188 9.15 -11.08 -9.45
C GLY A 188 7.85 -11.87 -9.28
N TRP A 189 7.15 -11.71 -8.15
CA TRP A 189 5.97 -12.50 -7.82
C TRP A 189 4.80 -12.29 -8.78
N ILE A 190 4.57 -11.05 -9.25
CA ILE A 190 3.51 -10.76 -10.21
C ILE A 190 3.78 -11.48 -11.53
N ALA A 191 5.03 -11.42 -12.03
CA ALA A 191 5.42 -12.11 -13.25
C ALA A 191 5.29 -13.63 -13.09
N LEU A 192 5.73 -14.17 -11.95
CA LEU A 192 5.70 -15.61 -11.68
C LEU A 192 4.25 -16.12 -11.58
N GLU A 193 3.47 -15.60 -10.65
CA GLU A 193 2.11 -16.11 -10.42
C GLU A 193 1.15 -15.74 -11.54
N GLY A 194 1.25 -14.51 -12.08
CA GLY A 194 0.45 -14.09 -13.23
C GLY A 194 0.78 -14.87 -14.50
N GLY A 195 2.06 -15.15 -14.73
CA GLY A 195 2.51 -15.97 -15.85
C GLY A 195 2.06 -17.43 -15.75
N ILE A 196 2.17 -18.03 -14.55
CA ILE A 196 1.67 -19.40 -14.32
C ILE A 196 0.15 -19.46 -14.52
N ALA A 197 -0.59 -18.51 -13.92
CA ALA A 197 -2.04 -18.47 -14.00
C ALA A 197 -2.56 -18.21 -15.42
N GLY A 198 -1.82 -17.42 -16.22
CA GLY A 198 -2.14 -17.11 -17.62
C GLY A 198 -1.46 -18.03 -18.62
N SER A 199 -0.88 -19.17 -18.18
CA SER A 199 -0.24 -20.18 -19.04
C SER A 199 0.86 -19.63 -19.97
N ALA A 200 1.67 -18.68 -19.48
CA ALA A 200 2.77 -18.13 -20.27
C ALA A 200 3.84 -19.21 -20.56
N ASP A 201 4.31 -19.30 -21.80
CA ASP A 201 5.34 -20.25 -22.21
C ASP A 201 6.70 -20.01 -21.54
N VAL A 202 7.00 -18.72 -21.26
CA VAL A 202 8.25 -18.29 -20.63
C VAL A 202 7.96 -17.18 -19.62
N ILE A 203 8.52 -17.30 -18.42
CA ILE A 203 8.39 -16.31 -17.36
C ILE A 203 9.79 -15.85 -16.95
N LEU A 204 10.01 -14.52 -17.01
CA LEU A 204 11.28 -13.87 -16.68
C LEU A 204 11.09 -12.94 -15.48
N PRO A 205 11.17 -13.45 -14.23
CA PRO A 205 11.06 -12.60 -13.05
C PRO A 205 12.28 -11.66 -12.92
N VAL A 206 12.14 -10.58 -12.17
CA VAL A 206 13.16 -9.53 -12.02
C VAL A 206 14.52 -10.07 -11.56
N SER A 207 14.55 -11.10 -10.73
CA SER A 207 15.79 -11.77 -10.29
C SER A 207 16.57 -12.35 -11.46
N TYR A 208 15.89 -12.88 -12.48
CA TYR A 208 16.52 -13.40 -13.68
C TYR A 208 17.03 -12.30 -14.60
N THR A 209 16.23 -11.26 -14.81
CA THR A 209 16.60 -10.13 -15.69
C THR A 209 17.80 -9.36 -15.14
N HIS A 210 17.90 -9.18 -13.83
CA HIS A 210 19.04 -8.52 -13.19
C HIS A 210 20.33 -9.35 -13.32
N LEU A 211 20.26 -10.68 -13.22
CA LEU A 211 21.44 -11.52 -13.42
C LEU A 211 21.98 -11.46 -14.85
N ARG A 212 21.09 -11.43 -15.85
CA ARG A 212 21.51 -11.36 -17.25
C ARG A 212 22.00 -9.99 -17.71
N ALA A 213 21.59 -8.91 -17.07
CA ALA A 213 22.11 -7.58 -17.40
C ALA A 213 23.64 -7.49 -17.18
N HIS A 214 24.20 -8.29 -16.28
CA HIS A 214 25.65 -8.41 -16.07
C HIS A 214 26.37 -9.34 -17.05
N GLU A 215 25.66 -10.20 -17.75
CA GLU A 215 26.27 -11.13 -18.73
C GLU A 215 26.45 -10.47 -20.12
N THR A 216 25.77 -9.39 -20.43
CA THR A 216 25.86 -8.69 -21.73
C THR A 216 27.03 -7.72 -21.85
N GLU A 217 27.76 -7.45 -20.78
CA GLU A 217 28.94 -6.58 -20.79
C GLU A 217 30.26 -7.32 -21.12
N LEU A 218 30.20 -8.61 -21.45
CA LEU A 218 31.39 -9.45 -21.69
C LEU A 218 31.55 -9.91 -23.14
N HIS A 219 30.98 -9.20 -24.13
CA HIS A 219 31.24 -9.51 -25.54
C HIS A 219 31.51 -8.24 -26.37
#